data_ab25ebcf627a41b03634a479ecc0b325
#
_entry.id   ab25ebcf627a41b03634a479ecc0b325
#
_cell.length_a   1.000
_cell.length_b   1.000
_cell.length_c   1.000
_cell.angle_alpha   90.00
_cell.angle_beta   90.00
_cell.angle_gamma   90.00
#
_symmetry.space_group_name_H-M   'P 1'
#
loop_
_entity.id
_entity.type
_entity.pdbx_description
1 polymer ?
#
loop_
_entity_poly.entity_id
_entity_poly.type
_entity_poly.pdbx_seq_one_letter_code
_entity_poly.pdbx_strand_id
1 'polypeptide(L)'
;MAARKIEEERPNMIETFKEFKDTKSIDRTTLVSVLEESFRNVLAKIFGSDENFDVIVNPDKGDFEIHRNRVVVADGEVQDENKEISLTDARKIEADYEVGEDVSEEVDFNKFGRRAILNLRQTLASKILELEHDSLYNKYKDRVGQIISGEVYQTWKREVLLVDEENNELILPKGEQIPRDQYRKGETVRAVIHRVDNENNNPKIILSRTAPEFLERLLEAEVPEINDGLIAIRKIARMPGERAKIAVESFDERIDPVGACVGVRGSRVHGIVRELCNENLDVINWTANTKLFIQRALAPAKVSSLTVDEENKKAEVYLQPEEVSLAIGRGGMNIKLASMLTGYTIDVFRELDETNAEEDIYLDEFSDEIDQWVIDAIKGIGLDTARQVLNAPREMLIEKADLEEETVDSVLNVLKSEFEQEKVIGWWVMVVD
;
A
#
# COMPACT_ATOMS: atom_id res chain seq x y z
N MET A 1 -20.32 -48.04 -52.44
CA MET A 1 -19.70 -47.28 -51.36
C MET A 1 -19.96 -45.81 -51.66
N ALA A 2 -20.92 -45.22 -50.95
CA ALA A 2 -21.28 -43.82 -51.12
C ALA A 2 -20.31 -42.96 -50.28
N ALA A 3 -19.55 -42.10 -50.95
CA ALA A 3 -18.72 -41.12 -50.33
C ALA A 3 -19.64 -40.11 -49.61
N ARG A 4 -19.63 -40.13 -48.26
CA ARG A 4 -20.17 -39.04 -47.42
C ARG A 4 -19.34 -37.80 -47.72
N LYS A 5 -19.94 -36.83 -48.44
CA LYS A 5 -19.47 -35.44 -48.43
C LYS A 5 -19.55 -34.95 -46.99
N ILE A 6 -18.41 -34.75 -46.37
CA ILE A 6 -18.30 -33.95 -45.16
C ILE A 6 -18.60 -32.53 -45.60
N GLU A 7 -19.81 -32.02 -45.35
CA GLU A 7 -20.09 -30.60 -45.37
C GLU A 7 -19.24 -30.02 -44.24
N GLU A 8 -18.13 -29.43 -44.62
CA GLU A 8 -17.29 -28.64 -43.70
C GLU A 8 -18.17 -27.49 -43.25
N GLU A 9 -18.52 -27.52 -41.95
CA GLU A 9 -19.16 -26.41 -41.26
C GLU A 9 -18.33 -25.15 -41.53
N ARG A 10 -18.85 -24.24 -42.33
CA ARG A 10 -18.30 -22.91 -42.50
C ARG A 10 -18.44 -22.21 -41.14
N PRO A 11 -17.39 -21.65 -40.54
CA PRO A 11 -17.52 -20.93 -39.31
C PRO A 11 -18.54 -19.80 -39.48
N ASN A 12 -19.67 -19.94 -38.80
CA ASN A 12 -20.76 -18.98 -38.90
C ASN A 12 -20.36 -17.71 -38.19
N MET A 13 -19.96 -16.68 -38.93
CA MET A 13 -19.57 -15.38 -38.41
C MET A 13 -20.67 -14.77 -37.51
N ILE A 14 -21.94 -15.05 -37.83
CA ILE A 14 -23.10 -14.62 -37.05
C ILE A 14 -23.09 -15.22 -35.64
N GLU A 15 -22.65 -16.47 -35.46
CA GLU A 15 -22.49 -17.07 -34.14
C GLU A 15 -21.37 -16.41 -33.37
N THR A 16 -20.25 -16.13 -34.01
CA THR A 16 -19.13 -15.36 -33.39
C THR A 16 -19.60 -13.98 -32.93
N PHE A 17 -20.38 -13.27 -33.75
CA PHE A 17 -20.97 -11.98 -33.36
C PHE A 17 -21.95 -12.07 -32.17
N LYS A 18 -22.75 -13.14 -32.10
CA LYS A 18 -23.66 -13.38 -30.98
C LYS A 18 -22.92 -13.70 -29.71
N GLU A 19 -21.88 -14.52 -29.76
CA GLU A 19 -21.02 -14.81 -28.62
C GLU A 19 -20.39 -13.54 -28.07
N PHE A 20 -19.96 -12.61 -28.91
CA PHE A 20 -19.40 -11.32 -28.49
C PHE A 20 -20.43 -10.33 -27.94
N LYS A 21 -21.68 -10.38 -28.42
CA LYS A 21 -22.79 -9.54 -27.91
C LYS A 21 -23.20 -9.94 -26.49
N ASP A 22 -23.16 -11.22 -26.18
CA ASP A 22 -23.56 -11.76 -24.88
C ASP A 22 -22.43 -11.67 -23.84
N THR A 23 -21.19 -11.40 -24.28
CA THR A 23 -20.02 -11.29 -23.41
C THR A 23 -19.82 -9.83 -23.01
N LYS A 24 -20.41 -9.45 -21.85
CA LYS A 24 -20.13 -8.22 -21.06
C LYS A 24 -20.21 -6.86 -21.77
N SER A 25 -21.18 -6.05 -21.36
CA SER A 25 -21.24 -4.55 -21.29
C SER A 25 -20.33 -3.68 -22.19
N ILE A 26 -19.88 -4.17 -23.37
CA ILE A 26 -19.21 -3.32 -24.37
C ILE A 26 -20.29 -2.51 -25.07
N ASP A 27 -20.13 -1.18 -25.08
CA ASP A 27 -21.02 -0.31 -25.82
C ASP A 27 -21.08 -0.68 -27.31
N ARG A 28 -22.28 -0.61 -27.85
CA ARG A 28 -22.57 -1.00 -29.23
C ARG A 28 -21.71 -0.24 -30.25
N THR A 29 -21.51 1.04 -30.03
CA THR A 29 -20.69 1.90 -30.93
C THR A 29 -19.22 1.46 -30.92
N THR A 30 -18.70 1.12 -29.74
CA THR A 30 -17.35 0.60 -29.58
C THR A 30 -17.18 -0.75 -30.27
N LEU A 31 -18.16 -1.65 -30.15
CA LEU A 31 -18.14 -2.95 -30.82
C LEU A 31 -18.08 -2.81 -32.33
N VAL A 32 -18.90 -1.91 -32.92
CA VAL A 32 -18.90 -1.63 -34.37
C VAL A 32 -17.55 -1.13 -34.82
N SER A 33 -16.98 -0.14 -34.11
CA SER A 33 -15.68 0.43 -34.44
C SER A 33 -14.56 -0.62 -34.42
N VAL A 34 -14.56 -1.51 -33.42
CA VAL A 34 -13.58 -2.61 -33.31
C VAL A 34 -13.72 -3.63 -34.45
N LEU A 35 -14.95 -3.91 -34.83
CA LEU A 35 -15.22 -4.79 -35.95
C LEU A 35 -14.70 -4.17 -37.26
N GLU A 36 -15.04 -2.91 -37.55
CA GLU A 36 -14.55 -2.18 -38.72
C GLU A 36 -13.01 -2.11 -38.75
N GLU A 37 -12.37 -1.76 -37.63
CA GLU A 37 -10.91 -1.74 -37.53
C GLU A 37 -10.29 -3.13 -37.79
N SER A 38 -10.92 -4.18 -37.25
CA SER A 38 -10.42 -5.54 -37.40
C SER A 38 -10.51 -6.01 -38.85
N PHE A 39 -11.59 -5.68 -39.57
CA PHE A 39 -11.72 -5.94 -41.00
C PHE A 39 -10.67 -5.17 -41.80
N ARG A 40 -10.50 -3.86 -41.54
CA ARG A 40 -9.48 -3.02 -42.19
C ARG A 40 -8.07 -3.60 -42.02
N ASN A 41 -7.71 -4.03 -40.78
CA ASN A 41 -6.43 -4.68 -40.53
C ASN A 41 -6.19 -5.96 -41.31
N VAL A 42 -7.24 -6.75 -41.55
CA VAL A 42 -7.14 -7.95 -42.35
C VAL A 42 -7.04 -7.62 -43.86
N LEU A 43 -7.81 -6.63 -44.34
CA LEU A 43 -7.74 -6.13 -45.69
C LEU A 43 -6.38 -5.54 -46.02
N ALA A 44 -5.81 -4.72 -45.12
CA ALA A 44 -4.46 -4.19 -45.27
C ALA A 44 -3.39 -5.29 -45.41
N LYS A 45 -3.53 -6.40 -44.65
CA LYS A 45 -2.62 -7.55 -44.76
C LYS A 45 -2.77 -8.32 -46.09
N ILE A 46 -3.95 -8.34 -46.68
CA ILE A 46 -4.22 -9.08 -47.94
C ILE A 46 -3.86 -8.23 -49.15
N PHE A 47 -4.23 -6.94 -49.12
CA PHE A 47 -4.12 -6.04 -50.28
C PHE A 47 -2.96 -5.02 -50.15
N GLY A 48 -2.28 -4.98 -49.00
CA GLY A 48 -1.19 -4.06 -48.77
C GLY A 48 -1.63 -2.68 -48.24
N SER A 49 -2.90 -2.30 -48.42
CA SER A 49 -3.53 -1.07 -47.90
C SER A 49 -5.02 -1.30 -47.70
N ASP A 50 -5.63 -0.56 -46.79
CA ASP A 50 -7.07 -0.53 -46.50
C ASP A 50 -7.74 0.80 -46.89
N GLU A 51 -6.96 1.76 -47.44
CA GLU A 51 -7.42 3.13 -47.74
C GLU A 51 -8.60 3.17 -48.72
N ASN A 52 -8.68 2.19 -49.62
CA ASN A 52 -9.70 2.11 -50.67
C ASN A 52 -10.82 1.12 -50.34
N PHE A 53 -10.99 0.76 -49.07
CA PHE A 53 -12.05 -0.14 -48.62
C PHE A 53 -12.98 0.57 -47.66
N ASP A 54 -14.28 0.43 -47.88
CA ASP A 54 -15.33 0.79 -46.96
C ASP A 54 -15.91 -0.45 -46.31
N VAL A 55 -15.86 -0.49 -44.98
CA VAL A 55 -16.41 -1.60 -44.18
C VAL A 55 -17.62 -1.09 -43.45
N ILE A 56 -18.77 -1.66 -43.72
CA ILE A 56 -20.05 -1.30 -43.11
C ILE A 56 -20.52 -2.49 -42.27
N VAL A 57 -20.62 -2.28 -40.96
CA VAL A 57 -21.07 -3.32 -40.02
C VAL A 57 -22.47 -3.00 -39.53
N ASN A 58 -23.41 -3.94 -39.66
CA ASN A 58 -24.74 -3.84 -39.10
C ASN A 58 -24.87 -4.75 -37.85
N PRO A 59 -24.74 -4.19 -36.64
CA PRO A 59 -24.74 -5.00 -35.43
C PRO A 59 -26.10 -5.58 -35.06
N ASP A 60 -27.21 -5.08 -35.64
CA ASP A 60 -28.54 -5.59 -35.36
C ASP A 60 -28.81 -6.88 -36.10
N LYS A 61 -28.36 -6.95 -37.32
CA LYS A 61 -28.51 -8.13 -38.16
C LYS A 61 -27.36 -9.13 -38.02
N GLY A 62 -26.22 -8.66 -37.45
CA GLY A 62 -24.97 -9.42 -37.42
C GLY A 62 -24.36 -9.59 -38.81
N ASP A 63 -24.58 -8.60 -39.65
CA ASP A 63 -24.20 -8.62 -41.09
C ASP A 63 -23.14 -7.51 -41.33
N PHE A 64 -22.34 -7.70 -42.36
CA PHE A 64 -21.35 -6.73 -42.77
C PHE A 64 -21.20 -6.72 -44.28
N GLU A 65 -20.88 -5.53 -44.80
CA GLU A 65 -20.62 -5.30 -46.21
C GLU A 65 -19.22 -4.69 -46.37
N ILE A 66 -18.46 -5.15 -47.34
CA ILE A 66 -17.15 -4.62 -47.65
C ILE A 66 -17.19 -4.14 -49.09
N HIS A 67 -16.96 -2.84 -49.28
CA HIS A 67 -16.90 -2.21 -50.58
C HIS A 67 -15.45 -1.82 -50.88
N ARG A 68 -14.99 -2.16 -52.08
CA ARG A 68 -13.69 -1.79 -52.60
C ARG A 68 -13.88 -0.67 -53.64
N ASN A 69 -13.31 0.48 -53.37
CA ASN A 69 -13.39 1.66 -54.22
C ASN A 69 -12.17 1.70 -55.15
N ARG A 70 -12.39 1.76 -56.44
CA ARG A 70 -11.33 1.80 -57.45
C ARG A 70 -11.64 2.87 -58.47
N VAL A 71 -10.59 3.55 -58.97
CA VAL A 71 -10.72 4.54 -60.05
C VAL A 71 -10.66 3.86 -61.42
N VAL A 72 -11.56 4.20 -62.31
CA VAL A 72 -11.56 3.69 -63.70
C VAL A 72 -10.43 4.33 -64.48
N VAL A 73 -9.54 3.52 -65.03
CA VAL A 73 -8.45 3.97 -65.92
C VAL A 73 -8.59 3.34 -67.31
N ALA A 74 -7.91 3.92 -68.29
CA ALA A 74 -7.94 3.36 -69.65
C ALA A 74 -7.35 1.94 -69.74
N ASP A 75 -7.83 1.14 -70.64
CA ASP A 75 -7.35 -0.24 -70.81
C ASP A 75 -5.83 -0.26 -71.08
N GLY A 76 -5.09 -0.93 -70.19
CA GLY A 76 -3.63 -1.04 -70.23
C GLY A 76 -2.86 0.00 -69.42
N GLU A 77 -3.52 0.95 -68.73
CA GLU A 77 -2.93 1.97 -67.87
C GLU A 77 -3.01 1.62 -66.36
N VAL A 78 -3.59 0.49 -65.99
CA VAL A 78 -3.69 0.01 -64.61
C VAL A 78 -2.27 -0.18 -64.04
N GLN A 79 -1.92 0.64 -63.06
CA GLN A 79 -0.63 0.57 -62.32
C GLN A 79 -0.78 -0.23 -61.02
N ASP A 80 -1.89 -0.05 -60.32
CA ASP A 80 -2.23 -0.75 -59.06
C ASP A 80 -3.63 -1.36 -59.15
N GLU A 81 -3.68 -2.68 -59.31
CA GLU A 81 -4.95 -3.43 -59.38
C GLU A 81 -5.82 -3.26 -58.13
N ASN A 82 -5.25 -2.80 -57.00
CA ASN A 82 -6.01 -2.53 -55.80
C ASN A 82 -6.75 -1.21 -55.83
N LYS A 83 -6.19 -0.17 -56.49
CA LYS A 83 -6.74 1.18 -56.54
C LYS A 83 -7.37 1.53 -57.86
N GLU A 84 -7.04 0.79 -58.93
CA GLU A 84 -7.45 1.09 -60.30
C GLU A 84 -8.16 -0.11 -60.94
N ILE A 85 -9.08 0.15 -61.83
CA ILE A 85 -9.81 -0.83 -62.63
C ILE A 85 -9.82 -0.42 -64.08
N SER A 86 -9.64 -1.38 -65.00
CA SER A 86 -9.72 -1.10 -66.41
C SER A 86 -11.16 -0.71 -66.81
N LEU A 87 -11.30 0.16 -67.79
CA LEU A 87 -12.61 0.57 -68.32
C LEU A 87 -13.43 -0.65 -68.79
N THR A 88 -12.77 -1.63 -69.40
CA THR A 88 -13.46 -2.89 -69.87
C THR A 88 -13.98 -3.67 -68.66
N ASP A 89 -13.30 -3.74 -67.57
CA ASP A 89 -13.76 -4.48 -66.40
C ASP A 89 -14.77 -3.68 -65.59
N ALA A 90 -14.64 -2.35 -65.50
CA ALA A 90 -15.62 -1.47 -64.88
C ALA A 90 -16.98 -1.57 -65.55
N ARG A 91 -17.00 -1.62 -66.90
CA ARG A 91 -18.24 -1.78 -67.69
C ARG A 91 -18.91 -3.17 -67.59
N LYS A 92 -18.23 -4.15 -67.01
CA LYS A 92 -18.86 -5.41 -66.62
C LYS A 92 -19.72 -5.33 -65.41
N ILE A 93 -19.38 -4.36 -64.51
CA ILE A 93 -20.12 -4.08 -63.29
C ILE A 93 -21.33 -3.20 -63.63
N GLU A 94 -21.10 -2.07 -64.32
CA GLU A 94 -22.17 -1.18 -64.80
C GLU A 94 -21.76 -0.54 -66.12
N ALA A 95 -22.65 -0.57 -67.14
CA ALA A 95 -22.29 -0.22 -68.51
C ALA A 95 -21.94 1.26 -68.75
N ASP A 96 -22.33 2.13 -67.86
CA ASP A 96 -22.25 3.58 -68.00
C ASP A 96 -20.95 4.21 -67.45
N TYR A 97 -20.02 3.42 -66.86
CA TYR A 97 -18.78 3.94 -66.32
C TYR A 97 -17.85 4.57 -67.34
N GLU A 98 -17.28 5.73 -66.99
CA GLU A 98 -16.28 6.45 -67.76
C GLU A 98 -14.93 6.51 -67.07
N VAL A 99 -13.86 6.80 -67.80
CA VAL A 99 -12.51 6.95 -67.26
C VAL A 99 -12.45 8.11 -66.31
N GLY A 100 -11.95 7.88 -65.08
CA GLY A 100 -11.84 8.86 -63.98
C GLY A 100 -12.98 8.77 -62.95
N GLU A 101 -13.96 7.90 -63.13
CA GLU A 101 -15.04 7.66 -62.17
C GLU A 101 -14.62 6.64 -61.11
N ASP A 102 -15.21 6.75 -59.91
CA ASP A 102 -15.03 5.81 -58.83
C ASP A 102 -16.02 4.66 -58.92
N VAL A 103 -15.50 3.45 -58.93
CA VAL A 103 -16.27 2.20 -58.91
C VAL A 103 -16.24 1.59 -57.54
N SER A 104 -17.39 1.40 -56.93
CA SER A 104 -17.56 0.66 -55.69
C SER A 104 -18.01 -0.76 -55.95
N GLU A 105 -17.18 -1.74 -55.63
CA GLU A 105 -17.46 -3.16 -55.84
C GLU A 105 -17.62 -3.85 -54.48
N GLU A 106 -18.72 -4.59 -54.29
CA GLU A 106 -18.90 -5.42 -53.10
C GLU A 106 -17.94 -6.61 -53.14
N VAL A 107 -17.20 -6.77 -52.06
CA VAL A 107 -16.19 -7.81 -51.92
C VAL A 107 -16.69 -8.89 -50.95
N ASP A 108 -16.90 -10.10 -51.50
CA ASP A 108 -17.29 -11.25 -50.68
C ASP A 108 -16.10 -11.74 -49.84
N PHE A 109 -16.11 -11.45 -48.53
CA PHE A 109 -15.07 -11.83 -47.59
C PHE A 109 -14.85 -13.37 -47.52
N ASN A 110 -15.87 -14.17 -47.84
CA ASN A 110 -15.74 -15.64 -47.84
C ASN A 110 -14.77 -16.14 -48.93
N LYS A 111 -14.51 -15.32 -49.95
CA LYS A 111 -13.56 -15.66 -51.04
C LYS A 111 -12.09 -15.52 -50.60
N PHE A 112 -11.78 -14.83 -49.49
CA PHE A 112 -10.40 -14.63 -49.01
C PHE A 112 -9.76 -15.88 -48.39
N GLY A 113 -10.53 -16.95 -48.23
CA GLY A 113 -10.04 -18.22 -47.73
C GLY A 113 -9.88 -18.31 -46.19
N ARG A 114 -9.61 -19.52 -45.72
CA ARG A 114 -9.57 -19.84 -44.27
C ARG A 114 -8.58 -19.02 -43.45
N ARG A 115 -7.45 -18.61 -44.04
CA ARG A 115 -6.43 -17.82 -43.33
C ARG A 115 -6.94 -16.41 -42.97
N ALA A 116 -7.66 -15.76 -43.86
CA ALA A 116 -8.24 -14.44 -43.63
C ALA A 116 -9.28 -14.48 -42.51
N ILE A 117 -10.15 -15.49 -42.53
CA ILE A 117 -11.17 -15.69 -41.49
C ILE A 117 -10.54 -15.97 -40.13
N LEU A 118 -9.49 -16.81 -40.07
CA LEU A 118 -8.76 -17.07 -38.83
C LEU A 118 -8.04 -15.80 -38.30
N ASN A 119 -7.41 -15.03 -39.21
CA ASN A 119 -6.77 -13.77 -38.83
C ASN A 119 -7.80 -12.78 -38.29
N LEU A 120 -8.94 -12.62 -38.90
CA LEU A 120 -10.01 -11.75 -38.42
C LEU A 120 -10.47 -12.17 -37.02
N ARG A 121 -10.74 -13.46 -36.82
CA ARG A 121 -11.14 -13.99 -35.51
C ARG A 121 -10.09 -13.73 -34.45
N GLN A 122 -8.81 -13.93 -34.74
CA GLN A 122 -7.72 -13.65 -33.81
C GLN A 122 -7.59 -12.15 -33.50
N THR A 123 -7.68 -11.30 -34.53
CA THR A 123 -7.61 -9.83 -34.34
C THR A 123 -8.78 -9.32 -33.51
N LEU A 124 -9.99 -9.80 -33.77
CA LEU A 124 -11.18 -9.48 -32.98
C LEU A 124 -11.04 -9.91 -31.53
N ALA A 125 -10.66 -11.17 -31.29
CA ALA A 125 -10.46 -11.66 -29.92
C ALA A 125 -9.41 -10.84 -29.16
N SER A 126 -8.31 -10.48 -29.84
CA SER A 126 -7.26 -9.64 -29.24
C SER A 126 -7.76 -8.23 -28.91
N LYS A 127 -8.52 -7.60 -29.81
CA LYS A 127 -9.06 -6.25 -29.60
C LYS A 127 -10.13 -6.21 -28.52
N ILE A 128 -10.98 -7.21 -28.45
CA ILE A 128 -11.99 -7.31 -27.37
C ILE A 128 -11.32 -7.49 -26.03
N LEU A 129 -10.30 -8.36 -25.94
CA LEU A 129 -9.53 -8.54 -24.71
C LEU A 129 -8.82 -7.24 -24.29
N GLU A 130 -8.29 -6.47 -25.25
CA GLU A 130 -7.70 -5.15 -25.00
C GLU A 130 -8.72 -4.19 -24.38
N LEU A 131 -9.93 -4.10 -24.94
CA LEU A 131 -11.01 -3.27 -24.40
C LEU A 131 -11.51 -3.72 -23.02
N GLU A 132 -11.61 -5.02 -22.78
CA GLU A 132 -11.95 -5.58 -21.48
C GLU A 132 -10.90 -5.17 -20.43
N HIS A 133 -9.62 -5.27 -20.78
CA HIS A 133 -8.52 -4.88 -19.93
C HIS A 133 -8.52 -3.37 -19.64
N ASP A 134 -8.74 -2.54 -20.64
CA ASP A 134 -8.82 -1.09 -20.48
C ASP A 134 -10.01 -0.68 -19.59
N SER A 135 -11.16 -1.31 -19.81
CA SER A 135 -12.35 -1.10 -18.97
C SER A 135 -12.09 -1.52 -17.52
N LEU A 136 -11.48 -2.69 -17.31
CA LEU A 136 -11.11 -3.20 -16.00
C LEU A 136 -10.10 -2.24 -15.30
N TYR A 137 -9.07 -1.82 -16.02
CA TYR A 137 -8.07 -0.87 -15.51
C TYR A 137 -8.71 0.43 -15.04
N ASN A 138 -9.52 1.06 -15.89
CA ASN A 138 -10.18 2.33 -15.58
C ASN A 138 -11.13 2.19 -14.38
N LYS A 139 -11.92 1.12 -14.34
CA LYS A 139 -12.85 0.83 -13.25
C LYS A 139 -12.16 0.76 -11.88
N TYR A 140 -11.02 0.08 -11.80
CA TYR A 140 -10.33 -0.12 -10.53
C TYR A 140 -9.33 1.00 -10.21
N LYS A 141 -8.79 1.71 -11.20
CA LYS A 141 -7.94 2.87 -10.99
C LYS A 141 -8.64 3.97 -10.20
N ASP A 142 -9.90 4.24 -10.52
CA ASP A 142 -10.70 5.25 -9.81
C ASP A 142 -11.14 4.79 -8.40
N ARG A 143 -10.95 3.51 -8.09
CA ARG A 143 -11.26 2.90 -6.79
C ARG A 143 -10.05 2.65 -5.91
N VAL A 144 -8.84 3.07 -6.33
CA VAL A 144 -7.64 2.98 -5.51
C VAL A 144 -7.87 3.70 -4.18
N GLY A 145 -7.47 3.06 -3.08
CA GLY A 145 -7.73 3.54 -1.71
C GLY A 145 -9.11 3.18 -1.14
N GLN A 146 -9.99 2.50 -1.88
CA GLN A 146 -11.27 2.01 -1.38
C GLN A 146 -11.16 0.55 -0.91
N ILE A 147 -12.01 0.19 0.08
CA ILE A 147 -12.14 -1.22 0.48
C ILE A 147 -12.92 -2.00 -0.57
N ILE A 148 -12.44 -3.19 -0.84
CA ILE A 148 -13.12 -4.20 -1.62
C ILE A 148 -13.17 -5.51 -0.85
N SER A 149 -14.23 -6.28 -1.04
CA SER A 149 -14.35 -7.65 -0.55
C SER A 149 -14.14 -8.62 -1.70
N GLY A 150 -13.39 -9.67 -1.46
CA GLY A 150 -13.18 -10.74 -2.42
C GLY A 150 -13.21 -12.10 -1.75
N GLU A 151 -13.68 -13.12 -2.45
CA GLU A 151 -13.64 -14.50 -2.01
C GLU A 151 -12.29 -15.13 -2.38
N VAL A 152 -11.66 -15.81 -1.44
CA VAL A 152 -10.39 -16.52 -1.67
C VAL A 152 -10.62 -17.66 -2.66
N TYR A 153 -10.09 -17.50 -3.86
CA TYR A 153 -10.13 -18.51 -4.92
C TYR A 153 -8.99 -19.52 -4.78
N GLN A 154 -7.75 -19.00 -4.62
CA GLN A 154 -6.56 -19.83 -4.47
C GLN A 154 -5.47 -19.14 -3.64
N THR A 155 -4.73 -19.94 -2.86
CA THR A 155 -3.59 -19.45 -2.06
C THR A 155 -2.29 -20.04 -2.60
N TRP A 156 -1.31 -19.18 -2.87
CA TRP A 156 0.05 -19.56 -3.26
C TRP A 156 1.07 -19.08 -2.22
N LYS A 157 2.31 -19.53 -2.33
CA LYS A 157 3.38 -19.12 -1.39
C LYS A 157 3.65 -17.62 -1.37
N ARG A 158 3.47 -16.94 -2.49
CA ARG A 158 3.81 -15.52 -2.66
C ARG A 158 2.61 -14.58 -2.67
N GLU A 159 1.42 -15.09 -2.91
CA GLU A 159 0.22 -14.28 -3.08
C GLU A 159 -1.05 -15.11 -2.82
N VAL A 160 -2.14 -14.42 -2.56
CA VAL A 160 -3.49 -14.97 -2.51
C VAL A 160 -4.28 -14.36 -3.64
N LEU A 161 -4.91 -15.23 -4.44
CA LEU A 161 -5.85 -14.82 -5.47
C LEU A 161 -7.26 -14.79 -4.87
N LEU A 162 -7.90 -13.63 -4.99
CA LEU A 162 -9.29 -13.44 -4.63
C LEU A 162 -10.10 -13.13 -5.89
N VAL A 163 -11.40 -13.35 -5.83
CA VAL A 163 -12.36 -12.95 -6.87
C VAL A 163 -13.42 -12.06 -6.25
N ASP A 164 -13.79 -11.01 -6.96
CA ASP A 164 -14.90 -10.16 -6.54
C ASP A 164 -16.27 -10.72 -7.00
N GLU A 165 -17.35 -9.98 -6.76
CA GLU A 165 -18.71 -10.37 -7.14
C GLU A 165 -18.90 -10.52 -8.66
N GLU A 166 -18.06 -9.85 -9.45
CA GLU A 166 -18.09 -9.91 -10.92
C GLU A 166 -17.10 -10.92 -11.51
N ASN A 167 -16.46 -11.74 -10.67
CA ASN A 167 -15.40 -12.69 -11.01
C ASN A 167 -14.11 -12.04 -11.55
N ASN A 168 -13.82 -10.78 -11.20
CA ASN A 168 -12.53 -10.17 -11.51
C ASN A 168 -11.46 -10.66 -10.53
N GLU A 169 -10.27 -10.89 -11.04
CA GLU A 169 -9.14 -11.36 -10.26
C GLU A 169 -8.50 -10.23 -9.45
N LEU A 170 -8.36 -10.45 -8.15
CA LEU A 170 -7.73 -9.53 -7.20
C LEU A 170 -6.54 -10.23 -6.56
N ILE A 171 -5.40 -9.59 -6.55
CA ILE A 171 -4.15 -10.18 -6.07
C ILE A 171 -3.77 -9.56 -4.72
N LEU A 172 -3.56 -10.38 -3.70
CA LEU A 172 -3.03 -9.96 -2.40
C LEU A 172 -1.62 -10.55 -2.20
N PRO A 173 -0.56 -9.81 -2.53
CA PRO A 173 0.82 -10.26 -2.40
C PRO A 173 1.20 -10.54 -0.94
N LYS A 174 2.17 -11.42 -0.72
CA LYS A 174 2.62 -11.80 0.62
C LYS A 174 3.10 -10.63 1.48
N GLY A 175 3.73 -9.63 0.88
CA GLY A 175 4.17 -8.40 1.55
C GLY A 175 3.03 -7.50 2.00
N GLU A 176 1.84 -7.64 1.40
CA GLU A 176 0.64 -6.88 1.69
C GLU A 176 -0.35 -7.64 2.59
N GLN A 177 0.03 -8.83 3.08
CA GLN A 177 -0.73 -9.63 4.04
C GLN A 177 -0.32 -9.32 5.46
N ILE A 178 -1.27 -9.26 6.39
CA ILE A 178 -0.94 -9.19 7.81
C ILE A 178 -0.25 -10.51 8.22
N PRO A 179 0.87 -10.50 8.95
CA PRO A 179 1.66 -11.71 9.22
C PRO A 179 0.91 -12.86 9.88
N ARG A 180 -0.18 -12.57 10.59
CA ARG A 180 -1.01 -13.56 11.30
C ARG A 180 -2.26 -13.97 10.55
N ASP A 181 -2.53 -13.37 9.39
CA ASP A 181 -3.68 -13.72 8.56
C ASP A 181 -3.57 -15.16 8.03
N GLN A 182 -4.68 -15.86 8.07
CA GLN A 182 -4.84 -17.18 7.47
C GLN A 182 -5.96 -17.11 6.45
N TYR A 183 -5.69 -17.56 5.25
CA TYR A 183 -6.63 -17.51 4.14
C TYR A 183 -7.05 -18.93 3.75
N ARG A 184 -8.35 -19.18 3.70
CA ARG A 184 -8.93 -20.44 3.28
C ARG A 184 -9.80 -20.23 2.05
N LYS A 185 -9.75 -21.19 1.12
CA LYS A 185 -10.59 -21.13 -0.07
C LYS A 185 -12.08 -21.02 0.29
N GLY A 186 -12.79 -20.09 -0.37
CA GLY A 186 -14.20 -19.80 -0.12
C GLY A 186 -14.45 -18.78 1.01
N GLU A 187 -13.40 -18.26 1.65
CA GLU A 187 -13.52 -17.26 2.71
C GLU A 187 -13.51 -15.86 2.11
N THR A 188 -14.39 -14.98 2.59
CA THR A 188 -14.43 -13.59 2.16
C THR A 188 -13.40 -12.76 2.93
N VAL A 189 -12.56 -12.04 2.21
CA VAL A 189 -11.51 -11.19 2.74
C VAL A 189 -11.74 -9.75 2.29
N ARG A 190 -11.64 -8.81 3.25
CA ARG A 190 -11.65 -7.37 2.98
C ARG A 190 -10.22 -6.85 2.86
N ALA A 191 -9.97 -6.01 1.88
CA ALA A 191 -8.69 -5.34 1.70
C ALA A 191 -8.89 -3.99 0.99
N VAL A 192 -7.89 -3.13 1.01
CA VAL A 192 -7.90 -1.90 0.21
C VAL A 192 -7.28 -2.18 -1.16
N ILE A 193 -7.81 -1.55 -2.20
CA ILE A 193 -7.17 -1.53 -3.50
C ILE A 193 -5.95 -0.60 -3.38
N HIS A 194 -4.76 -1.19 -3.34
CA HIS A 194 -3.52 -0.45 -3.13
C HIS A 194 -3.04 0.22 -4.42
N ARG A 195 -3.03 -0.53 -5.53
CA ARG A 195 -2.69 -0.04 -6.85
C ARG A 195 -3.23 -0.96 -7.93
N VAL A 196 -3.29 -0.45 -9.14
CA VAL A 196 -3.61 -1.22 -10.34
C VAL A 196 -2.41 -1.13 -11.28
N ASP A 197 -1.72 -2.24 -11.45
CA ASP A 197 -0.57 -2.35 -12.36
C ASP A 197 -1.07 -2.77 -13.73
N ASN A 198 -0.67 -2.05 -14.79
CA ASN A 198 -1.02 -2.38 -16.17
C ASN A 198 0.24 -2.72 -16.97
N GLU A 199 0.75 -3.94 -16.82
CA GLU A 199 1.90 -4.45 -17.56
C GLU A 199 1.44 -5.19 -18.82
N ASN A 200 1.92 -4.77 -19.98
CA ASN A 200 1.57 -5.37 -21.28
C ASN A 200 0.06 -5.45 -21.54
N ASN A 201 -0.65 -4.41 -21.19
CA ASN A 201 -2.11 -4.33 -21.29
C ASN A 201 -2.86 -5.45 -20.54
N ASN A 202 -2.29 -5.93 -19.45
CA ASN A 202 -2.89 -6.92 -18.54
C ASN A 202 -3.01 -6.30 -17.15
N PRO A 203 -4.16 -5.70 -16.79
CA PRO A 203 -4.35 -5.03 -15.52
C PRO A 203 -4.36 -6.03 -14.37
N LYS A 204 -3.52 -5.75 -13.36
CA LYS A 204 -3.45 -6.50 -12.11
C LYS A 204 -3.91 -5.61 -10.97
N ILE A 205 -4.95 -6.00 -10.28
CA ILE A 205 -5.49 -5.27 -9.16
C ILE A 205 -4.80 -5.77 -7.89
N ILE A 206 -3.93 -4.93 -7.32
CA ILE A 206 -3.13 -5.28 -6.15
C ILE A 206 -3.83 -4.76 -4.90
N LEU A 207 -4.14 -5.68 -4.02
CA LEU A 207 -4.75 -5.41 -2.72
C LEU A 207 -3.71 -5.31 -1.62
N SER A 208 -4.04 -4.56 -0.56
CA SER A 208 -3.26 -4.50 0.67
C SER A 208 -4.15 -4.57 1.91
N ARG A 209 -3.67 -5.28 2.92
CA ARG A 209 -4.19 -5.28 4.30
C ARG A 209 -3.20 -4.63 5.27
N THR A 210 -1.98 -4.34 4.79
CA THR A 210 -0.91 -3.71 5.58
C THR A 210 -0.89 -2.19 5.42
N ALA A 211 -1.41 -1.66 4.32
CA ALA A 211 -1.43 -0.23 4.04
C ALA A 211 -2.21 0.57 5.11
N PRO A 212 -1.75 1.78 5.47
CA PRO A 212 -2.46 2.67 6.40
C PRO A 212 -3.89 2.99 5.95
N GLU A 213 -4.12 3.13 4.65
CA GLU A 213 -5.41 3.40 4.03
C GLU A 213 -6.45 2.31 4.37
N PHE A 214 -6.03 1.06 4.56
CA PHE A 214 -6.95 0.01 4.97
C PHE A 214 -7.53 0.28 6.36
N LEU A 215 -6.69 0.68 7.31
CA LEU A 215 -7.14 1.07 8.66
C LEU A 215 -8.00 2.33 8.62
N GLU A 216 -7.63 3.32 7.80
CA GLU A 216 -8.40 4.55 7.61
C GLU A 216 -9.83 4.25 7.16
N ARG A 217 -9.99 3.44 6.11
CA ARG A 217 -11.32 3.04 5.61
C ARG A 217 -12.12 2.19 6.58
N LEU A 218 -11.46 1.35 7.37
CA LEU A 218 -12.15 0.61 8.44
C LEU A 218 -12.68 1.56 9.52
N LEU A 219 -11.92 2.59 9.89
CA LEU A 219 -12.36 3.62 10.83
C LEU A 219 -13.53 4.43 10.27
N GLU A 220 -13.47 4.85 9.01
CA GLU A 220 -14.59 5.55 8.35
C GLU A 220 -15.87 4.73 8.36
N ALA A 221 -15.78 3.43 8.17
CA ALA A 221 -16.94 2.55 8.19
C ALA A 221 -17.56 2.35 9.59
N GLU A 222 -16.72 2.36 10.64
CA GLU A 222 -17.17 2.08 12.03
C GLU A 222 -17.48 3.37 12.83
N VAL A 223 -16.97 4.53 12.42
CA VAL A 223 -17.07 5.81 13.13
C VAL A 223 -17.86 6.80 12.28
N PRO A 224 -19.17 6.98 12.53
CA PRO A 224 -20.01 7.89 11.75
C PRO A 224 -19.49 9.33 11.71
N GLU A 225 -18.88 9.81 12.80
CA GLU A 225 -18.35 11.16 12.91
C GLU A 225 -17.18 11.42 11.96
N ILE A 226 -16.44 10.36 11.56
CA ILE A 226 -15.41 10.45 10.51
C ILE A 226 -16.07 10.49 9.13
N ASN A 227 -17.05 9.63 8.90
CA ASN A 227 -17.79 9.57 7.65
C ASN A 227 -18.54 10.88 7.35
N ASP A 228 -19.06 11.53 8.40
CA ASP A 228 -19.78 12.81 8.32
C ASP A 228 -18.82 14.02 8.21
N GLY A 229 -17.49 13.79 8.26
CA GLY A 229 -16.48 14.83 8.16
C GLY A 229 -16.32 15.71 9.41
N LEU A 230 -16.90 15.29 10.55
CA LEU A 230 -16.76 16.01 11.85
C LEU A 230 -15.41 15.71 12.51
N ILE A 231 -14.85 14.53 12.25
CA ILE A 231 -13.55 14.10 12.71
C ILE A 231 -12.69 13.76 11.48
N ALA A 232 -11.46 14.28 11.47
CA ALA A 232 -10.48 13.94 10.44
C ALA A 232 -9.38 13.05 11.02
N ILE A 233 -8.99 12.02 10.26
CA ILE A 233 -7.78 11.27 10.50
C ILE A 233 -6.63 12.04 9.87
N ARG A 234 -5.71 12.55 10.69
CA ARG A 234 -4.58 13.37 10.22
C ARG A 234 -3.37 12.55 9.83
N LYS A 235 -3.05 11.54 10.61
CA LYS A 235 -1.92 10.63 10.35
C LYS A 235 -2.17 9.25 10.93
N ILE A 236 -1.63 8.25 10.28
CA ILE A 236 -1.60 6.86 10.73
C ILE A 236 -0.16 6.36 10.66
N ALA A 237 0.31 5.75 11.73
CA ALA A 237 1.54 4.97 11.77
C ALA A 237 1.19 3.54 12.19
N ARG A 238 1.62 2.55 11.42
CA ARG A 238 1.15 1.18 11.57
C ARG A 238 2.30 0.17 11.48
N MET A 239 2.28 -0.80 12.39
CA MET A 239 3.03 -2.05 12.31
C MET A 239 2.00 -3.19 12.17
N PRO A 240 1.72 -3.68 10.96
CA PRO A 240 0.60 -4.54 10.66
C PRO A 240 0.55 -5.81 11.52
N GLY A 241 -0.61 -6.08 12.12
CA GLY A 241 -0.83 -7.22 13.01
C GLY A 241 -0.25 -7.09 14.43
N GLU A 242 0.37 -5.95 14.75
CA GLU A 242 0.97 -5.69 16.06
C GLU A 242 0.36 -4.46 16.73
N ARG A 243 0.61 -3.28 16.20
CA ARG A 243 0.13 -2.03 16.78
C ARG A 243 0.04 -0.91 15.74
N ALA A 244 -0.93 -0.01 15.90
CA ALA A 244 -1.04 1.22 15.14
C ALA A 244 -1.29 2.42 16.05
N LYS A 245 -0.79 3.60 15.64
CA LYS A 245 -1.11 4.89 16.25
C LYS A 245 -1.82 5.76 15.22
N ILE A 246 -2.92 6.38 15.66
CA ILE A 246 -3.81 7.15 14.82
C ILE A 246 -3.98 8.53 15.44
N ALA A 247 -3.63 9.57 14.69
CA ALA A 247 -3.82 10.96 15.10
C ALA A 247 -5.11 11.50 14.48
N VAL A 248 -6.06 11.86 15.32
CA VAL A 248 -7.39 12.37 14.92
C VAL A 248 -7.61 13.79 15.40
N GLU A 249 -8.39 14.54 14.66
CA GLU A 249 -8.77 15.92 14.98
C GLU A 249 -10.26 16.09 14.78
N SER A 250 -10.91 16.76 15.73
CA SER A 250 -12.31 17.17 15.58
C SER A 250 -12.41 18.62 15.11
N PHE A 251 -13.35 18.87 14.20
CA PHE A 251 -13.71 20.24 13.77
C PHE A 251 -14.81 20.85 14.65
N ASP A 252 -15.44 20.04 15.52
CA ASP A 252 -16.40 20.53 16.52
C ASP A 252 -15.81 20.37 17.92
N GLU A 253 -15.64 21.48 18.62
CA GLU A 253 -15.06 21.49 19.99
C GLU A 253 -15.86 20.68 21.03
N ARG A 254 -17.12 20.39 20.72
CA ARG A 254 -17.99 19.58 21.59
C ARG A 254 -17.79 18.08 21.44
N ILE A 255 -17.06 17.65 20.41
CA ILE A 255 -16.81 16.24 20.12
C ILE A 255 -15.39 15.87 20.57
N ASP A 256 -15.29 14.93 21.51
CA ASP A 256 -14.01 14.29 21.81
C ASP A 256 -13.66 13.28 20.69
N PRO A 257 -12.67 13.58 19.84
CA PRO A 257 -12.36 12.72 18.68
C PRO A 257 -11.81 11.36 19.10
N VAL A 258 -11.10 11.26 20.21
CA VAL A 258 -10.56 9.99 20.72
C VAL A 258 -11.68 9.13 21.24
N GLY A 259 -12.56 9.70 22.08
CA GLY A 259 -13.72 9.01 22.66
C GLY A 259 -14.68 8.52 21.56
N ALA A 260 -14.93 9.34 20.55
CA ALA A 260 -15.78 8.98 19.40
C ALA A 260 -15.21 7.81 18.59
N CYS A 261 -13.90 7.83 18.30
CA CYS A 261 -13.24 6.73 17.56
C CYS A 261 -13.21 5.43 18.36
N VAL A 262 -12.89 5.50 19.65
CA VAL A 262 -12.80 4.31 20.53
C VAL A 262 -14.18 3.73 20.80
N GLY A 263 -15.16 4.61 21.02
CA GLY A 263 -16.51 4.22 21.41
C GLY A 263 -16.64 3.77 22.88
N VAL A 264 -17.86 3.57 23.33
CA VAL A 264 -18.13 3.16 24.72
C VAL A 264 -17.46 1.82 25.01
N ARG A 265 -16.52 1.81 25.95
CA ARG A 265 -15.75 0.62 26.33
C ARG A 265 -15.01 -0.05 25.16
N GLY A 266 -14.61 0.73 24.15
CA GLY A 266 -13.92 0.21 22.99
C GLY A 266 -14.79 -0.49 21.95
N SER A 267 -16.11 -0.31 22.00
CA SER A 267 -17.06 -1.04 21.14
C SER A 267 -16.79 -0.85 19.64
N ARG A 268 -16.39 0.35 19.20
CA ARG A 268 -16.11 0.66 17.80
C ARG A 268 -14.78 0.08 17.34
N VAL A 269 -13.72 0.28 18.13
CA VAL A 269 -12.39 -0.25 17.77
C VAL A 269 -12.30 -1.77 17.84
N HIS A 270 -13.14 -2.45 18.64
CA HIS A 270 -13.08 -3.91 18.78
C HIS A 270 -13.33 -4.67 17.46
N GLY A 271 -14.26 -4.17 16.63
CA GLY A 271 -14.51 -4.73 15.29
C GLY A 271 -13.28 -4.63 14.40
N ILE A 272 -12.65 -3.45 14.40
CA ILE A 272 -11.43 -3.17 13.62
C ILE A 272 -10.25 -4.00 14.10
N VAL A 273 -10.03 -4.06 15.42
CA VAL A 273 -8.95 -4.87 16.04
C VAL A 273 -9.07 -6.34 15.64
N ARG A 274 -10.30 -6.88 15.62
CA ARG A 274 -10.54 -8.27 15.19
C ARG A 274 -10.23 -8.46 13.70
N GLU A 275 -10.65 -7.52 12.85
CA GLU A 275 -10.36 -7.54 11.41
C GLU A 275 -8.86 -7.51 11.13
N LEU A 276 -8.10 -6.78 11.95
CA LEU A 276 -6.65 -6.62 11.82
C LEU A 276 -5.83 -7.66 12.61
N CYS A 277 -6.38 -8.84 12.87
CA CYS A 277 -5.69 -9.94 13.57
C CYS A 277 -5.17 -9.56 14.96
N ASN A 278 -5.98 -8.84 15.74
CA ASN A 278 -5.65 -8.31 17.08
C ASN A 278 -4.53 -7.27 17.10
N GLU A 279 -4.45 -6.42 16.08
CA GLU A 279 -3.60 -5.24 16.07
C GLU A 279 -4.12 -4.22 17.10
N ASN A 280 -3.26 -3.78 18.03
CA ASN A 280 -3.62 -2.80 19.04
C ASN A 280 -3.71 -1.40 18.42
N LEU A 281 -4.78 -0.67 18.69
CA LEU A 281 -5.02 0.67 18.14
C LEU A 281 -4.90 1.73 19.24
N ASP A 282 -3.95 2.65 19.10
CA ASP A 282 -3.77 3.82 19.95
C ASP A 282 -4.29 5.06 19.21
N VAL A 283 -5.39 5.62 19.66
CA VAL A 283 -5.94 6.87 19.10
C VAL A 283 -5.51 8.04 19.96
N ILE A 284 -4.94 9.06 19.33
CA ILE A 284 -4.47 10.28 19.98
C ILE A 284 -5.04 11.52 19.31
N ASN A 285 -5.20 12.60 20.09
CA ASN A 285 -5.59 13.91 19.56
C ASN A 285 -4.42 14.52 18.77
N TRP A 286 -4.66 14.84 17.51
CA TRP A 286 -3.72 15.60 16.69
C TRP A 286 -3.59 17.05 17.19
N THR A 287 -2.46 17.67 16.96
CA THR A 287 -2.22 19.10 17.19
C THR A 287 -1.11 19.62 16.27
N ALA A 288 -1.21 20.89 15.88
CA ALA A 288 -0.18 21.56 15.10
C ALA A 288 1.08 21.87 15.94
N ASN A 289 0.99 21.88 17.28
CA ASN A 289 2.13 22.06 18.16
C ASN A 289 2.98 20.77 18.18
N THR A 290 4.16 20.83 17.56
CA THR A 290 5.07 19.69 17.40
C THR A 290 5.44 19.05 18.73
N LYS A 291 5.77 19.86 19.74
CA LYS A 291 6.14 19.36 21.08
C LYS A 291 5.00 18.57 21.72
N LEU A 292 3.81 19.16 21.71
CA LEU A 292 2.62 18.51 22.27
C LEU A 292 2.23 17.26 21.47
N PHE A 293 2.44 17.27 20.14
CA PHE A 293 2.15 16.11 19.30
C PHE A 293 3.09 14.94 19.59
N ILE A 294 4.40 15.20 19.75
CA ILE A 294 5.39 14.17 20.12
C ILE A 294 5.07 13.61 21.51
N GLN A 295 4.74 14.48 22.47
CA GLN A 295 4.34 14.06 23.82
C GLN A 295 3.12 13.14 23.81
N ARG A 296 2.07 13.48 23.03
CA ARG A 296 0.88 12.63 22.85
C ARG A 296 1.20 11.32 22.13
N ALA A 297 2.10 11.37 21.14
CA ALA A 297 2.50 10.19 20.39
C ALA A 297 3.26 9.16 21.24
N LEU A 298 3.96 9.59 22.29
CA LEU A 298 4.66 8.72 23.22
C LEU A 298 3.76 8.12 24.31
N ALA A 299 2.49 8.54 24.40
CA ALA A 299 1.56 7.93 25.34
C ALA A 299 1.62 6.38 25.29
N PRO A 300 1.53 5.69 26.47
CA PRO A 300 1.12 6.18 27.78
C PRO A 300 2.23 6.84 28.62
N ALA A 301 3.49 6.91 28.14
CA ALA A 301 4.59 7.50 28.89
C ALA A 301 4.38 9.00 29.12
N LYS A 302 4.75 9.45 30.31
CA LYS A 302 4.70 10.87 30.71
C LYS A 302 6.04 11.51 30.43
N VAL A 303 6.07 12.49 29.56
CA VAL A 303 7.27 13.23 29.18
C VAL A 303 7.48 14.37 30.20
N SER A 304 8.66 14.43 30.80
CA SER A 304 9.03 15.51 31.73
C SER A 304 9.47 16.77 30.98
N SER A 305 10.42 16.65 30.09
CA SER A 305 10.86 17.73 29.20
C SER A 305 11.12 17.26 27.77
N LEU A 306 11.07 18.19 26.84
CA LEU A 306 11.20 17.89 25.42
C LEU A 306 11.88 19.04 24.67
N THR A 307 12.98 18.73 23.99
CA THR A 307 13.66 19.62 23.04
C THR A 307 13.44 19.14 21.62
N VAL A 308 13.06 20.05 20.72
CA VAL A 308 12.79 19.74 19.32
C VAL A 308 13.71 20.54 18.43
N ASP A 309 14.44 19.85 17.58
CA ASP A 309 15.21 20.40 16.47
C ASP A 309 14.38 20.22 15.17
N GLU A 310 13.79 21.32 14.71
CA GLU A 310 12.94 21.31 13.52
C GLU A 310 13.73 21.16 12.22
N GLU A 311 14.99 21.63 12.19
CA GLU A 311 15.83 21.57 10.99
C GLU A 311 16.25 20.12 10.69
N ASN A 312 16.69 19.39 11.72
CA ASN A 312 17.17 18.00 11.57
C ASN A 312 16.06 16.97 11.79
N LYS A 313 14.83 17.39 12.10
CA LYS A 313 13.71 16.51 12.45
C LYS A 313 14.04 15.56 13.59
N LYS A 314 14.68 16.08 14.64
CA LYS A 314 15.02 15.33 15.84
C LYS A 314 14.27 15.85 17.05
N ALA A 315 13.99 14.96 17.99
CA ALA A 315 13.40 15.30 19.27
C ALA A 315 14.11 14.54 20.40
N GLU A 316 14.59 15.27 21.37
CA GLU A 316 15.18 14.73 22.60
C GLU A 316 14.13 14.78 23.70
N VAL A 317 13.82 13.63 24.25
CA VAL A 317 12.75 13.45 25.23
C VAL A 317 13.33 12.97 26.55
N TYR A 318 13.11 13.72 27.58
CA TYR A 318 13.56 13.42 28.93
C TYR A 318 12.40 12.87 29.75
N LEU A 319 12.60 11.73 30.40
CA LEU A 319 11.58 10.98 31.12
C LEU A 319 12.12 10.49 32.46
N GLN A 320 11.23 10.39 33.44
CA GLN A 320 11.55 9.68 34.68
C GLN A 320 11.97 8.23 34.38
N PRO A 321 12.87 7.61 35.11
CA PRO A 321 13.38 6.27 34.88
C PRO A 321 12.29 5.20 34.68
N GLU A 322 11.16 5.33 35.38
CA GLU A 322 10.01 4.44 35.34
C GLU A 322 9.26 4.53 34.00
N GLU A 323 9.21 5.71 33.39
CA GLU A 323 8.48 6.02 32.15
C GLU A 323 9.27 5.64 30.90
N VAL A 324 10.60 5.50 30.97
CA VAL A 324 11.46 5.17 29.82
C VAL A 324 11.03 3.87 29.15
N SER A 325 10.76 2.84 29.95
CA SER A 325 10.31 1.55 29.42
C SER A 325 8.96 1.63 28.71
N LEU A 326 8.06 2.52 29.17
CA LEU A 326 6.76 2.77 28.53
C LEU A 326 6.93 3.55 27.23
N ALA A 327 7.83 4.55 27.21
CA ALA A 327 8.11 5.33 26.00
C ALA A 327 8.70 4.47 24.88
N ILE A 328 9.64 3.61 25.21
CA ILE A 328 10.24 2.68 24.26
C ILE A 328 9.21 1.61 23.84
N GLY A 329 8.50 1.05 24.81
CA GLY A 329 7.54 -0.03 24.59
C GLY A 329 8.20 -1.37 24.26
N ARG A 330 7.41 -2.43 24.20
CA ARG A 330 7.88 -3.78 23.88
C ARG A 330 8.56 -3.81 22.51
N GLY A 331 9.83 -4.21 22.47
CA GLY A 331 10.61 -4.28 21.23
C GLY A 331 10.79 -2.94 20.50
N GLY A 332 10.70 -1.81 21.23
CA GLY A 332 10.84 -0.48 20.65
C GLY A 332 9.64 -0.01 19.81
N MET A 333 8.52 -0.73 19.85
CA MET A 333 7.37 -0.43 19.01
C MET A 333 6.74 0.94 19.28
N ASN A 334 6.63 1.35 20.54
CA ASN A 334 5.98 2.60 20.89
C ASN A 334 6.74 3.81 20.34
N ILE A 335 8.05 3.87 20.58
CA ILE A 335 8.91 4.94 20.07
C ILE A 335 9.00 4.94 18.54
N LYS A 336 9.08 3.76 17.92
CA LYS A 336 9.11 3.63 16.45
C LYS A 336 7.82 4.13 15.80
N LEU A 337 6.67 3.76 16.34
CA LEU A 337 5.37 4.26 15.86
C LEU A 337 5.21 5.76 16.11
N ALA A 338 5.68 6.27 17.26
CA ALA A 338 5.68 7.71 17.55
C ALA A 338 6.55 8.47 16.55
N SER A 339 7.75 7.96 16.23
CA SER A 339 8.63 8.56 15.22
C SER A 339 7.98 8.54 13.82
N MET A 340 7.38 7.42 13.40
CA MET A 340 6.66 7.33 12.13
C MET A 340 5.48 8.28 12.05
N LEU A 341 4.70 8.41 13.14
CA LEU A 341 3.52 9.25 13.20
C LEU A 341 3.86 10.74 13.15
N THR A 342 4.87 11.14 13.91
CA THR A 342 5.29 12.56 14.03
C THR A 342 6.17 12.99 12.87
N GLY A 343 6.97 12.07 12.32
CA GLY A 343 8.00 12.35 11.31
C GLY A 343 9.30 12.89 11.91
N TYR A 344 9.51 12.68 13.22
CA TYR A 344 10.72 13.05 13.94
C TYR A 344 11.45 11.80 14.43
N THR A 345 12.77 11.83 14.40
CA THR A 345 13.59 10.86 15.12
C THR A 345 13.55 11.20 16.60
N ILE A 346 13.08 10.28 17.44
CA ILE A 346 12.88 10.51 18.87
C ILE A 346 13.96 9.78 19.63
N ASP A 347 14.79 10.54 20.36
CA ASP A 347 15.81 10.02 21.26
C ASP A 347 15.30 10.17 22.69
N VAL A 348 15.37 9.09 23.47
CA VAL A 348 14.85 9.04 24.83
C VAL A 348 15.99 9.02 25.82
N PHE A 349 15.96 9.98 26.74
CA PHE A 349 16.93 10.14 27.84
C PHE A 349 16.24 9.97 29.18
N ARG A 350 16.97 9.45 30.15
CA ARG A 350 16.52 9.43 31.51
C ARG A 350 16.74 10.82 32.09
N GLU A 351 15.73 11.36 32.77
CA GLU A 351 15.89 12.53 33.62
C GLU A 351 16.68 12.06 34.82
N LEU A 352 17.92 12.54 34.96
CA LEU A 352 18.66 12.40 36.18
C LEU A 352 17.99 13.36 37.16
N ASP A 353 17.54 12.88 38.31
CA ASP A 353 17.08 13.75 39.40
C ASP A 353 18.18 14.76 39.66
N GLU A 354 17.97 16.04 39.32
CA GLU A 354 18.93 17.11 39.60
C GLU A 354 19.23 17.21 41.10
N THR A 355 18.37 16.68 41.98
CA THR A 355 18.62 16.54 43.42
C THR A 355 19.73 15.51 43.72
N ASN A 356 20.14 14.68 42.77
CA ASN A 356 21.26 13.75 42.89
C ASN A 356 22.42 14.05 41.91
N ALA A 357 22.30 15.08 41.07
CA ALA A 357 23.35 15.47 40.11
C ALA A 357 24.36 16.43 40.75
N GLU A 358 24.06 17.01 41.93
CA GLU A 358 25.06 17.67 42.71
C GLU A 358 25.92 16.61 43.41
N GLU A 359 27.13 16.38 42.84
CA GLU A 359 28.26 15.70 43.49
C GLU A 359 28.13 14.18 43.67
N ASP A 360 27.81 13.46 42.60
CA ASP A 360 28.08 12.02 42.61
C ASP A 360 29.48 11.75 42.02
N ILE A 361 30.40 11.37 42.89
CA ILE A 361 31.81 11.18 42.59
C ILE A 361 32.00 9.77 42.02
N TYR A 362 32.67 9.65 40.87
CA TYR A 362 32.97 8.33 40.29
C TYR A 362 33.97 7.57 41.17
N LEU A 363 33.79 6.26 41.31
CA LEU A 363 34.68 5.42 42.11
C LEU A 363 36.15 5.51 41.70
N ASP A 364 36.42 5.85 40.43
CA ASP A 364 37.80 6.02 39.93
C ASP A 364 38.55 7.17 40.61
N GLU A 365 37.85 8.14 41.12
CA GLU A 365 38.45 9.29 41.85
C GLU A 365 38.99 8.89 43.23
N PHE A 366 38.55 7.76 43.75
CA PHE A 366 39.01 7.19 45.01
C PHE A 366 40.15 6.18 44.83
N SER A 367 40.78 6.11 43.65
CA SER A 367 41.89 5.19 43.37
C SER A 367 43.11 5.36 44.28
N ASP A 368 43.25 6.52 44.99
CA ASP A 368 44.29 6.80 45.98
C ASP A 368 43.98 6.26 47.39
N GLU A 369 42.70 5.99 47.64
CA GLU A 369 42.23 5.57 48.99
C GLU A 369 41.62 4.17 49.00
N ILE A 370 41.14 3.69 47.83
CA ILE A 370 40.54 2.38 47.65
C ILE A 370 41.36 1.61 46.59
N ASP A 371 41.73 0.40 46.89
CA ASP A 371 42.48 -0.45 45.98
C ASP A 371 41.72 -0.66 44.64
N GLN A 372 42.43 -0.53 43.52
CA GLN A 372 41.83 -0.60 42.18
C GLN A 372 41.01 -1.87 41.94
N TRP A 373 41.48 -3.04 42.43
CA TRP A 373 40.76 -4.29 42.30
C TRP A 373 39.38 -4.30 42.97
N VAL A 374 39.21 -3.54 44.09
CA VAL A 374 37.96 -3.35 44.81
C VAL A 374 37.01 -2.46 43.99
N ILE A 375 37.53 -1.38 43.40
CA ILE A 375 36.82 -0.50 42.52
C ILE A 375 36.30 -1.30 41.30
N ASP A 376 37.17 -2.11 40.68
CA ASP A 376 36.78 -2.94 39.55
C ASP A 376 35.72 -4.00 39.88
N ALA A 377 35.81 -4.61 41.08
CA ALA A 377 34.81 -5.56 41.56
C ALA A 377 33.43 -4.91 41.77
N ILE A 378 33.40 -3.72 42.38
CA ILE A 378 32.17 -2.94 42.64
C ILE A 378 31.56 -2.46 41.28
N LYS A 379 32.38 -1.99 40.34
CA LYS A 379 31.92 -1.67 38.97
C LYS A 379 31.41 -2.88 38.23
N GLY A 380 32.00 -4.04 38.42
CA GLY A 380 31.55 -5.30 37.79
C GLY A 380 30.11 -5.69 38.16
N ILE A 381 29.58 -5.21 39.28
CA ILE A 381 28.18 -5.40 39.69
C ILE A 381 27.26 -4.23 39.28
N GLY A 382 27.79 -3.23 38.51
CA GLY A 382 27.02 -2.12 37.97
C GLY A 382 26.88 -0.91 38.90
N LEU A 383 27.79 -0.71 39.86
CA LEU A 383 27.85 0.43 40.75
C LEU A 383 29.08 1.27 40.39
N ASP A 384 28.88 2.36 39.63
CA ASP A 384 29.97 3.20 39.10
C ASP A 384 30.28 4.40 39.94
N THR A 385 29.40 4.79 40.90
CA THR A 385 29.51 6.01 41.67
C THR A 385 29.44 5.76 43.18
N ALA A 386 30.07 6.65 43.96
CA ALA A 386 30.17 6.57 45.41
C ALA A 386 28.78 6.52 46.11
N ARG A 387 27.80 7.28 45.62
CA ARG A 387 26.43 7.25 46.16
C ARG A 387 25.71 5.95 45.87
N GLN A 388 25.92 5.38 44.69
CA GLN A 388 25.33 4.08 44.35
C GLN A 388 25.83 2.98 45.31
N VAL A 389 27.10 3.04 45.67
CA VAL A 389 27.70 2.12 46.65
C VAL A 389 27.16 2.36 48.07
N LEU A 390 27.04 3.63 48.49
CA LEU A 390 26.49 3.98 49.80
C LEU A 390 25.01 3.62 49.98
N ASN A 391 24.25 3.61 48.87
CA ASN A 391 22.82 3.25 48.86
C ASN A 391 22.58 1.75 48.63
N ALA A 392 23.62 1.01 48.25
CA ALA A 392 23.50 -0.44 48.04
C ALA A 392 23.43 -1.19 49.39
N PRO A 393 22.63 -2.26 49.50
CA PRO A 393 22.64 -3.11 50.69
C PRO A 393 24.03 -3.73 50.89
N ARG A 394 24.54 -3.69 52.11
CA ARG A 394 25.88 -4.22 52.46
C ARG A 394 26.06 -5.69 52.04
N GLU A 395 25.00 -6.49 52.18
CA GLU A 395 24.96 -7.89 51.76
C GLU A 395 25.18 -8.08 50.25
N MET A 396 24.73 -7.12 49.45
CA MET A 396 24.91 -7.14 47.97
C MET A 396 26.39 -6.93 47.61
N LEU A 397 27.12 -6.08 48.33
CA LEU A 397 28.53 -5.82 48.07
C LEU A 397 29.40 -7.02 48.48
N ILE A 398 29.02 -7.73 49.56
CA ILE A 398 29.70 -8.96 50.01
C ILE A 398 29.44 -10.12 49.02
N GLU A 399 28.18 -10.38 48.68
CA GLU A 399 27.80 -11.56 47.88
C GLU A 399 28.07 -11.42 46.38
N LYS A 400 27.85 -10.22 45.82
CA LYS A 400 27.96 -10.03 44.35
C LYS A 400 29.30 -9.48 43.90
N ALA A 401 29.95 -8.62 44.68
CA ALA A 401 31.30 -8.11 44.40
C ALA A 401 32.39 -9.05 44.96
N ASP A 402 32.02 -10.13 45.67
CA ASP A 402 32.93 -11.08 46.31
C ASP A 402 33.99 -10.42 47.23
N LEU A 403 33.53 -9.42 48.03
CA LEU A 403 34.38 -8.66 48.90
C LEU A 403 34.23 -9.14 50.34
N GLU A 404 35.36 -9.14 51.11
CA GLU A 404 35.36 -9.43 52.55
C GLU A 404 34.65 -8.32 53.33
N GLU A 405 33.96 -8.65 54.41
CA GLU A 405 33.22 -7.71 55.26
C GLU A 405 34.05 -6.51 55.73
N GLU A 406 35.31 -6.74 56.09
CA GLU A 406 36.25 -5.68 56.52
C GLU A 406 36.57 -4.71 55.37
N THR A 407 36.70 -5.20 54.14
CA THR A 407 36.92 -4.42 52.92
C THR A 407 35.71 -3.55 52.59
N VAL A 408 34.51 -4.12 52.66
CA VAL A 408 33.25 -3.38 52.43
C VAL A 408 33.07 -2.27 53.46
N ASP A 409 33.36 -2.54 54.76
CA ASP A 409 33.27 -1.53 55.81
C ASP A 409 34.31 -0.42 55.63
N SER A 410 35.51 -0.77 55.15
CA SER A 410 36.55 0.23 54.82
C SER A 410 36.13 1.14 53.67
N VAL A 411 35.62 0.57 52.60
CA VAL A 411 35.11 1.32 51.44
C VAL A 411 33.96 2.26 51.84
N LEU A 412 32.96 1.73 52.55
CA LEU A 412 31.85 2.55 53.03
C LEU A 412 32.26 3.69 53.95
N ASN A 413 33.29 3.51 54.75
CA ASN A 413 33.82 4.55 55.64
C ASN A 413 34.58 5.62 54.82
N VAL A 414 35.41 5.24 53.85
CA VAL A 414 36.10 6.17 52.94
C VAL A 414 35.08 7.02 52.21
N LEU A 415 34.09 6.41 51.54
CA LEU A 415 33.07 7.13 50.80
C LEU A 415 32.22 8.05 51.69
N LYS A 416 31.87 7.63 52.92
CA LYS A 416 31.12 8.48 53.87
C LYS A 416 31.93 9.68 54.35
N SER A 417 33.24 9.51 54.62
CA SER A 417 34.07 10.61 55.12
C SER A 417 34.20 11.73 54.11
N GLU A 418 34.23 11.44 52.83
CA GLU A 418 34.31 12.44 51.78
C GLU A 418 33.03 13.27 51.69
N PHE A 419 31.86 12.65 51.71
CA PHE A 419 30.58 13.39 51.74
C PHE A 419 30.31 14.14 53.04
N GLU A 420 30.95 13.78 54.18
CA GLU A 420 30.88 14.55 55.44
C GLU A 420 31.80 15.76 55.38
N GLN A 421 32.97 15.68 54.75
CA GLN A 421 33.89 16.81 54.58
C GLN A 421 33.29 17.89 53.67
N GLU A 422 32.63 17.52 52.59
CA GLU A 422 31.94 18.48 51.68
C GLU A 422 30.82 19.25 52.41
N LYS A 423 30.04 18.61 53.24
CA LYS A 423 29.01 19.30 54.04
C LYS A 423 29.58 20.34 54.94
N VAL A 424 30.78 20.15 55.48
CA VAL A 424 31.46 21.11 56.38
C VAL A 424 32.00 22.29 55.56
N ILE A 425 32.53 22.08 54.38
CA ILE A 425 33.04 23.13 53.49
C ILE A 425 31.88 23.98 52.92
N GLY A 426 30.77 23.38 52.51
CA GLY A 426 29.56 24.09 52.03
C GLY A 426 28.95 24.99 53.11
N TRP A 427 29.01 24.60 54.37
CA TRP A 427 28.55 25.43 55.52
C TRP A 427 29.45 26.65 55.79
N TRP A 428 30.76 26.54 55.52
CA TRP A 428 31.70 27.65 55.68
C TRP A 428 31.55 28.71 54.58
N VAL A 429 31.20 28.34 53.35
CA VAL A 429 31.00 29.32 52.31
C VAL A 429 29.67 30.07 52.42
N MET A 430 28.66 29.52 53.11
CA MET A 430 27.36 30.16 53.33
C MET A 430 27.40 31.18 54.59
N VAL A 431 28.49 31.21 55.35
CA VAL A 431 28.58 32.06 56.52
C VAL A 431 29.48 33.28 56.27
N VAL A 432 30.12 33.42 55.11
CA VAL A 432 31.10 34.50 54.83
C VAL A 432 30.62 35.48 53.74
N ASP A 433 29.36 35.35 53.24
CA ASP A 433 28.75 36.39 52.38
C ASP A 433 27.64 37.15 53.14
#